data_4574d8aedc351ef7fdd513f48236a35f
#
_entry.id   4574d8aedc351ef7fdd513f48236a35f
#
_cell.length_a   1.000
_cell.length_b   1.000
_cell.length_c   1.000
_cell.angle_alpha   90.00
_cell.angle_beta   90.00
_cell.angle_gamma   90.00
#
_symmetry.space_group_name_H-M   'P 1'
#
loop_
_entity.id
_entity.type
_entity.pdbx_description
1 polymer ?
#
loop_
_entity_poly.entity_id
_entity_poly.type
_entity_poly.pdbx_seq_one_letter_code
_entity_poly.pdbx_strand_id
1 'polypeptide(L)'
;MSFADTLKTLPAITHLAALELLDESGATIARIENKPGKAGSLAVYAALAARHGRIDVAAAREGLELFAEHTADARSNPGKHPNIDRLFEVIQSGATLGVRTIAA
;
A
#
# COMPACT_ATOMS: atom_id res chain seq x y z
N MET A 1 -13.65 9.07 9.07
CA MET A 1 -12.69 9.83 8.24
C MET A 1 -12.64 9.20 6.85
N SER A 2 -12.75 10.01 5.80
CA SER A 2 -12.68 9.50 4.42
C SER A 2 -11.24 9.25 4.02
N PHE A 3 -11.05 8.52 2.91
CA PHE A 3 -9.72 8.32 2.34
C PHE A 3 -9.05 9.64 1.97
N ALA A 4 -9.81 10.58 1.41
CA ALA A 4 -9.29 11.92 1.09
C ALA A 4 -8.77 12.64 2.34
N ASP A 5 -9.47 12.53 3.45
CA ASP A 5 -9.02 13.10 4.73
C ASP A 5 -7.76 12.39 5.24
N THR A 6 -7.71 11.07 5.13
CA THR A 6 -6.56 10.28 5.54
C THR A 6 -5.32 10.67 4.75
N LEU A 7 -5.43 10.85 3.43
CA LEU A 7 -4.31 11.25 2.60
C LEU A 7 -3.67 12.56 3.04
N LYS A 8 -4.45 13.49 3.57
CA LYS A 8 -3.94 14.77 4.08
C LYS A 8 -3.05 14.60 5.31
N THR A 9 -3.17 13.49 6.02
CA THR A 9 -2.38 13.21 7.22
C THR A 9 -1.10 12.43 6.93
N LEU A 10 -0.95 11.90 5.71
CA LEU A 10 0.20 11.08 5.34
C LEU A 10 1.35 11.96 4.84
N PRO A 11 2.62 11.50 5.00
CA PRO A 11 3.76 12.22 4.46
C PRO A 11 3.66 12.42 2.95
N ALA A 12 4.23 13.52 2.45
CA ALA A 12 4.27 13.81 1.04
C ALA A 12 5.12 12.76 0.29
N ILE A 13 4.75 12.49 -0.96
CA ILE A 13 5.42 11.50 -1.82
C ILE A 13 6.04 12.14 -3.06
N THR A 14 6.20 13.45 -3.09
CA THR A 14 6.71 14.17 -4.26
C THR A 14 8.15 13.78 -4.61
N HIS A 15 8.88 13.23 -3.64
CA HIS A 15 10.25 12.74 -3.84
C HIS A 15 10.31 11.32 -4.41
N LEU A 16 9.18 10.65 -4.61
CA LEU A 16 9.12 9.28 -5.09
C LEU A 16 8.57 9.22 -6.51
N ALA A 17 9.23 8.45 -7.36
CA ALA A 17 8.70 8.07 -8.67
C ALA A 17 7.82 6.83 -8.57
N ALA A 18 8.15 5.91 -7.65
CA ALA A 18 7.44 4.65 -7.48
C ALA A 18 7.86 3.97 -6.17
N LEU A 19 7.13 2.90 -5.85
CA LEU A 19 7.48 1.98 -4.77
C LEU A 19 7.31 0.57 -5.31
N GLU A 20 8.26 -0.30 -5.03
CA GLU A 20 8.19 -1.70 -5.42
C GLU A 20 8.04 -2.60 -4.22
N LEU A 21 7.29 -3.67 -4.38
CA LEU A 21 7.08 -4.69 -3.36
C LEU A 21 7.85 -5.94 -3.76
N LEU A 22 8.54 -6.54 -2.79
CA LEU A 22 9.44 -7.66 -3.01
C LEU A 22 8.95 -8.86 -2.22
N ASP A 23 9.08 -10.05 -2.82
CA ASP A 23 8.82 -11.29 -2.10
C ASP A 23 10.05 -11.69 -1.24
N GLU A 24 9.97 -12.86 -0.59
CA GLU A 24 11.02 -13.34 0.30
C GLU A 24 12.34 -13.57 -0.42
N SER A 25 12.30 -13.85 -1.73
CA SER A 25 13.52 -14.05 -2.54
C SER A 25 14.15 -12.73 -2.98
N GLY A 26 13.49 -11.60 -2.73
CA GLY A 26 13.93 -10.30 -3.21
C GLY A 26 13.44 -9.95 -4.60
N ALA A 27 12.58 -10.79 -5.19
CA ALA A 27 12.01 -10.51 -6.51
C ALA A 27 10.89 -9.47 -6.40
N THR A 28 10.86 -8.54 -7.36
CA THR A 28 9.80 -7.53 -7.43
C THR A 28 8.51 -8.20 -7.90
N ILE A 29 7.47 -8.12 -7.07
CA ILE A 29 6.16 -8.70 -7.38
C ILE A 29 5.11 -7.65 -7.75
N ALA A 30 5.37 -6.39 -7.43
CA ALA A 30 4.45 -5.30 -7.76
C ALA A 30 5.19 -3.97 -7.75
N ARG A 31 4.66 -3.01 -8.50
CA ARG A 31 5.17 -1.65 -8.58
C ARG A 31 3.99 -0.69 -8.54
N ILE A 32 4.06 0.30 -7.67
CA ILE A 32 3.06 1.37 -7.56
C ILE A 32 3.74 2.66 -7.99
N GLU A 33 3.30 3.21 -9.13
CA GLU A 33 3.89 4.42 -9.68
C GLU A 33 3.23 5.68 -9.12
N ASN A 34 3.98 6.77 -9.06
CA ASN A 34 3.46 8.06 -8.64
C ASN A 34 2.76 8.74 -9.84
N LYS A 35 1.54 8.29 -10.11
CA LYS A 35 0.73 8.76 -11.22
C LYS A 35 -0.70 9.02 -10.76
N PRO A 36 -1.46 9.89 -11.45
CA PRO A 36 -2.88 10.08 -11.16
C PRO A 36 -3.62 8.74 -11.10
N GLY A 37 -4.46 8.58 -10.09
CA GLY A 37 -5.18 7.34 -9.85
C GLY A 37 -4.41 6.29 -9.06
N LYS A 38 -3.09 6.43 -8.92
CA LYS A 38 -2.23 5.49 -8.17
C LYS A 38 -1.48 6.18 -7.01
N ALA A 39 -1.39 7.51 -7.04
CA ALA A 39 -0.66 8.27 -6.04
C ALA A 39 -1.19 8.06 -4.61
N GLY A 40 -2.50 7.89 -4.46
CA GLY A 40 -3.10 7.61 -3.16
C GLY A 40 -2.62 6.29 -2.57
N SER A 41 -2.59 5.23 -3.37
CA SER A 41 -2.05 3.94 -2.94
C SER A 41 -0.56 4.03 -2.63
N LEU A 42 0.19 4.78 -3.43
CA LEU A 42 1.62 5.00 -3.16
C LEU A 42 1.81 5.67 -1.80
N ALA A 43 1.02 6.69 -1.48
CA ALA A 43 1.11 7.39 -0.20
C ALA A 43 0.85 6.45 0.98
N VAL A 44 -0.15 5.58 0.87
CA VAL A 44 -0.45 4.60 1.92
C VAL A 44 0.73 3.64 2.10
N TYR A 45 1.19 3.01 1.02
CA TYR A 45 2.29 2.05 1.12
C TYR A 45 3.60 2.69 1.59
N ALA A 46 3.89 3.92 1.17
CA ALA A 46 5.08 4.63 1.65
C ALA A 46 5.00 4.90 3.15
N ALA A 47 3.81 5.28 3.66
CA ALA A 47 3.60 5.47 5.09
C ALA A 47 3.76 4.16 5.87
N LEU A 48 3.23 3.05 5.35
CA LEU A 48 3.38 1.74 5.97
C LEU A 48 4.85 1.32 6.03
N ALA A 49 5.58 1.53 4.94
CA ALA A 49 7.01 1.21 4.89
C ALA A 49 7.81 2.04 5.89
N ALA A 50 7.48 3.32 6.05
CA ALA A 50 8.16 4.19 7.01
C ALA A 50 7.89 3.77 8.46
N ARG A 51 6.68 3.29 8.75
CA ARG A 51 6.27 2.91 10.11
C ARG A 51 6.68 1.50 10.48
N HIS A 52 6.65 0.56 9.55
CA HIS A 52 6.87 -0.86 9.80
C HIS A 52 8.16 -1.40 9.20
N GLY A 53 8.76 -0.70 8.23
CA GLY A 53 9.94 -1.14 7.50
C GLY A 53 9.66 -2.22 6.45
N ARG A 54 8.45 -2.75 6.42
CA ARG A 54 8.01 -3.82 5.53
C ARG A 54 6.49 -3.88 5.54
N ILE A 55 5.92 -4.70 4.65
CA ILE A 55 4.48 -4.94 4.65
C ILE A 55 4.24 -6.35 5.23
N ASP A 56 4.06 -6.41 6.52
CA ASP A 56 3.66 -7.61 7.25
C ASP A 56 2.17 -7.53 7.61
N VAL A 57 1.69 -8.49 8.42
CA VAL A 57 0.27 -8.52 8.82
C VAL A 57 -0.12 -7.23 9.56
N ALA A 58 0.74 -6.73 10.45
CA ALA A 58 0.44 -5.51 11.20
C ALA A 58 0.35 -4.30 10.25
N ALA A 59 1.30 -4.17 9.31
CA ALA A 59 1.26 -3.11 8.30
C ALA A 59 0.02 -3.24 7.42
N ALA A 60 -0.32 -4.45 6.99
CA ALA A 60 -1.49 -4.68 6.14
C ALA A 60 -2.78 -4.26 6.86
N ARG A 61 -2.92 -4.58 8.13
CA ARG A 61 -4.09 -4.16 8.91
C ARG A 61 -4.20 -2.64 9.00
N GLU A 62 -3.09 -1.96 9.26
CA GLU A 62 -3.08 -0.49 9.28
C GLU A 62 -3.44 0.06 7.91
N GLY A 63 -2.91 -0.52 6.84
CA GLY A 63 -3.23 -0.11 5.48
C GLY A 63 -4.71 -0.20 5.16
N LEU A 64 -5.38 -1.26 5.61
CA LEU A 64 -6.84 -1.38 5.40
C LEU A 64 -7.61 -0.26 6.11
N GLU A 65 -7.14 0.20 7.26
CA GLU A 65 -7.73 1.35 7.95
C GLU A 65 -7.46 2.64 7.18
N LEU A 66 -6.24 2.82 6.67
CA LEU A 66 -5.87 4.02 5.94
C LEU A 66 -6.63 4.15 4.61
N PHE A 67 -6.94 3.04 3.95
CA PHE A 67 -7.74 3.07 2.72
C PHE A 67 -9.22 3.41 2.98
N ALA A 68 -9.67 3.39 4.23
CA ALA A 68 -10.99 3.87 4.68
C ALA A 68 -12.13 3.22 3.88
N GLU A 69 -12.98 4.03 3.23
CA GLU A 69 -14.14 3.51 2.48
C GLU A 69 -13.76 2.59 1.31
N HIS A 70 -12.57 2.74 0.75
CA HIS A 70 -12.12 1.88 -0.35
C HIS A 70 -11.90 0.44 0.09
N THR A 71 -11.64 0.20 1.37
CA THR A 71 -11.48 -1.15 1.91
C THR A 71 -12.77 -1.94 1.79
N ALA A 72 -13.91 -1.34 2.16
CA ALA A 72 -15.22 -2.00 2.02
C ALA A 72 -15.55 -2.25 0.55
N ASP A 73 -15.24 -1.29 -0.33
CA ASP A 73 -15.46 -1.45 -1.76
C ASP A 73 -14.61 -2.57 -2.33
N ALA A 74 -13.36 -2.71 -1.87
CA ALA A 74 -12.49 -3.81 -2.30
C ALA A 74 -13.04 -5.18 -1.87
N ARG A 75 -13.61 -5.28 -0.66
CA ARG A 75 -14.23 -6.52 -0.20
C ARG A 75 -15.43 -6.93 -1.06
N SER A 76 -16.23 -5.96 -1.45
CA SER A 76 -17.44 -6.21 -2.26
C SER A 76 -17.12 -6.44 -3.73
N ASN A 77 -15.97 -5.96 -4.21
CA ASN A 77 -15.59 -6.00 -5.62
C ASN A 77 -14.14 -6.47 -5.78
N PRO A 78 -13.85 -7.78 -5.54
CA PRO A 78 -12.51 -8.31 -5.71
C PRO A 78 -11.94 -8.00 -7.09
N GLY A 79 -10.68 -7.59 -7.15
CA GLY A 79 -9.99 -7.21 -8.38
C GLY A 79 -10.09 -5.73 -8.75
N LYS A 80 -11.04 -4.99 -8.15
CA LYS A 80 -11.20 -3.56 -8.45
C LYS A 80 -10.08 -2.72 -7.84
N HIS A 81 -9.57 -3.12 -6.67
CA HIS A 81 -8.52 -2.41 -5.95
C HIS A 81 -7.33 -3.34 -5.68
N PRO A 82 -6.45 -3.58 -6.66
CA PRO A 82 -5.35 -4.54 -6.50
C PRO A 82 -4.44 -4.24 -5.32
N ASN A 83 -4.21 -2.96 -5.01
CA ASN A 83 -3.34 -2.57 -3.91
C ASN A 83 -3.98 -2.81 -2.54
N ILE A 84 -5.30 -2.92 -2.46
CA ILE A 84 -6.02 -3.29 -1.24
C ILE A 84 -6.14 -4.81 -1.17
N ASP A 85 -6.45 -5.47 -2.28
CA ASP A 85 -6.52 -6.93 -2.35
C ASP A 85 -5.23 -7.58 -1.84
N ARG A 86 -4.08 -6.99 -2.17
CA ARG A 86 -2.78 -7.48 -1.72
C ARG A 86 -2.66 -7.45 -0.19
N LEU A 87 -3.23 -6.45 0.48
CA LEU A 87 -3.21 -6.37 1.94
C LEU A 87 -4.05 -7.50 2.56
N PHE A 88 -5.20 -7.82 1.96
CA PHE A 88 -5.98 -8.98 2.41
C PHE A 88 -5.18 -10.28 2.26
N GLU A 89 -4.46 -10.43 1.16
CA GLU A 89 -3.63 -11.61 0.91
C GLU A 89 -2.50 -11.74 1.94
N VAL A 90 -1.85 -10.64 2.30
CA VAL A 90 -0.82 -10.63 3.33
C VAL A 90 -1.38 -11.10 4.66
N ILE A 91 -2.55 -10.61 5.04
CA ILE A 91 -3.19 -11.01 6.30
C ILE A 91 -3.55 -12.50 6.28
N GLN A 92 -4.11 -12.97 5.17
CA GLN A 92 -4.56 -14.35 5.05
C GLN A 92 -3.39 -15.34 5.03
N SER A 93 -2.32 -15.01 4.32
CA SER A 93 -1.16 -15.91 4.16
C SER A 93 -0.12 -15.77 5.27
N GLY A 94 -0.10 -14.64 5.99
CA GLY A 94 0.95 -14.34 6.94
C GLY A 94 2.28 -13.96 6.28
N ALA A 95 2.28 -13.70 4.97
CA ALA A 95 3.49 -13.34 4.24
C ALA A 95 4.01 -11.96 4.66
N THR A 96 5.29 -11.73 4.40
CA THR A 96 5.92 -10.42 4.59
C THR A 96 6.51 -9.97 3.26
N LEU A 97 6.18 -8.75 2.85
CA LEU A 97 6.70 -8.16 1.62
C LEU A 97 7.75 -7.11 1.95
N GLY A 98 8.88 -7.15 1.25
CA GLY A 98 9.87 -6.10 1.31
C GLY A 98 9.42 -4.89 0.50
N VAL A 99 10.03 -3.74 0.77
CA VAL A 99 9.70 -2.49 0.08
C VAL A 99 10.97 -1.85 -0.44
N ARG A 100 10.92 -1.39 -1.69
CA ARG A 100 11.99 -0.58 -2.29
C ARG A 100 11.38 0.69 -2.86
N THR A 101 11.82 1.85 -2.41
CA THR A 101 11.37 3.12 -2.95
C THR A 101 12.26 3.54 -4.11
N ILE A 102 11.66 4.13 -5.13
CA ILE A 102 12.34 4.64 -6.31
C ILE A 102 12.23 6.16 -6.28
N ALA A 103 13.37 6.84 -6.22
CA ALA A 103 13.40 8.30 -6.18
C ALA A 103 12.95 8.92 -7.51
N ALA A 104 12.28 10.05 -7.40
CA ALA A 104 11.87 10.82 -8.58
C ALA A 104 13.07 11.49 -9.23
#